data_07251bc190e6c9be5594de5a925c50b1
#
_entry.id   07251bc190e6c9be5594de5a925c50b1
#
_cell.length_a   1.000
_cell.length_b   1.000
_cell.length_c   1.000
_cell.angle_alpha   90.00
_cell.angle_beta   90.00
_cell.angle_gamma   90.00
#
_symmetry.space_group_name_H-M   'P 1'
#
loop_
_entity.id
_entity.type
_entity.pdbx_description
1 polymer ?
#
loop_
_entity_poly.entity_id
_entity_poly.type
_entity_poly.pdbx_seq_one_letter_code
_entity_poly.pdbx_strand_id
1 'polypeptide(L)'
;MDDNMRNVWLDMISKVYTNLHNSDRVLKASNVSDKKRERLLKYFERLEELHNKVSKTKSVNGEKLLKSFYYDLYVIKPENIPDAYFQNQVRLARERGYGNIELTEEDKRRMTEEVIDDQKKSLDKWIEYFLYDEESKSYKMWEKYWVFQGLQNLGKYDKETGKFSKRDKSTVYPFPPVEREYIFTTLKLMEDFLKDKKGEEDIKQALSTGNFKLLYEYVIKQSFLKGEHQSNNDDGKWIKYEQGSDYNILRDSLQGYYTGWCTAAGENFAKDQLAGGDFYVYYSLDKNGEAKVPRIAIRMDGKDKIGEIRGIADNQNMEPEMMSILEEKLKEFPDRDKYLKKENDMKLLTLIDKKVNNNIELNVDELKFLYEIDSKITGFGYRKDPRIEEIKRKRNERRDYSLIYNVKEEEVALSIQEWLNNPEKFKALPGSIDSLYLTSAEGLVLPHYFDLNKLKCPDNIKEEIMNNPDKYYMAPPTEEDKKEIKR
;
A
#
# COMPACT_ATOMS: atom_id res chain seq x y z
N MET A 1 18.10 -43.00 3.80
CA MET A 1 18.86 -41.81 3.37
C MET A 1 20.29 -42.03 3.78
N ASP A 2 21.21 -41.81 2.87
CA ASP A 2 22.64 -42.03 3.09
C ASP A 2 23.14 -41.11 4.23
N ASP A 3 23.76 -41.66 5.27
CA ASP A 3 24.37 -40.95 6.37
C ASP A 3 25.39 -39.88 5.87
N ASN A 4 25.92 -40.09 4.71
CA ASN A 4 26.81 -39.17 4.02
C ASN A 4 26.10 -37.88 3.66
N MET A 5 24.91 -37.91 3.07
CA MET A 5 24.15 -36.71 2.69
C MET A 5 23.74 -35.88 3.89
N ARG A 6 23.27 -36.52 4.97
CA ARG A 6 23.00 -35.86 6.23
C ARG A 6 24.21 -35.06 6.73
N ASN A 7 25.39 -35.72 6.72
CA ASN A 7 26.59 -35.07 7.20
C ASN A 7 27.01 -33.86 6.34
N VAL A 8 26.83 -33.95 5.02
CA VAL A 8 27.13 -32.83 4.09
C VAL A 8 26.21 -31.63 4.35
N TRP A 9 24.91 -31.87 4.61
CA TRP A 9 23.96 -30.82 5.00
C TRP A 9 24.35 -30.16 6.33
N LEU A 10 24.69 -30.96 7.35
CA LEU A 10 25.10 -30.43 8.66
C LEU A 10 26.38 -29.60 8.56
N ASP A 11 27.33 -29.99 7.72
CA ASP A 11 28.56 -29.23 7.47
C ASP A 11 28.27 -27.91 6.76
N MET A 12 27.39 -27.92 5.76
CA MET A 12 26.95 -26.70 5.08
C MET A 12 26.25 -25.74 6.07
N ILE A 13 25.27 -26.22 6.84
CA ILE A 13 24.55 -25.43 7.84
C ILE A 13 25.53 -24.86 8.88
N SER A 14 26.50 -25.64 9.33
CA SER A 14 27.51 -25.17 10.28
C SER A 14 28.41 -24.07 9.71
N LYS A 15 28.66 -24.05 8.41
CA LYS A 15 29.42 -22.99 7.72
C LYS A 15 28.58 -21.74 7.54
N VAL A 16 27.33 -21.90 7.11
CA VAL A 16 26.40 -20.77 6.85
C VAL A 16 26.03 -20.07 8.15
N TYR A 17 25.72 -20.84 9.18
CA TYR A 17 25.30 -20.34 10.49
C TYR A 17 26.40 -20.60 11.54
N THR A 18 27.48 -19.86 11.44
CA THR A 18 28.75 -20.10 12.15
C THR A 18 28.63 -20.22 13.68
N ASN A 19 27.64 -19.56 14.29
CA ASN A 19 27.43 -19.60 15.75
C ASN A 19 26.30 -20.53 16.17
N LEU A 20 25.63 -21.22 15.28
CA LEU A 20 24.47 -22.05 15.61
C LEU A 20 24.84 -23.14 16.61
N HIS A 21 25.93 -23.87 16.38
CA HIS A 21 26.38 -24.98 17.23
C HIS A 21 26.80 -24.57 18.64
N ASN A 22 27.00 -23.26 18.87
CA ASN A 22 27.30 -22.69 20.18
C ASN A 22 26.12 -21.91 20.77
N SER A 23 25.00 -21.84 20.07
CA SER A 23 23.81 -21.17 20.59
C SER A 23 23.23 -21.93 21.79
N ASP A 24 22.70 -21.20 22.79
CA ASP A 24 22.12 -21.76 24.00
C ASP A 24 21.08 -22.87 23.73
N ARG A 25 20.28 -22.72 22.65
CA ARG A 25 19.27 -23.70 22.27
C ARG A 25 19.88 -25.02 21.78
N VAL A 26 20.98 -24.95 21.03
CA VAL A 26 21.68 -26.15 20.56
C VAL A 26 22.42 -26.80 21.71
N LEU A 27 23.07 -26.02 22.57
CA LEU A 27 23.76 -26.53 23.77
C LEU A 27 22.78 -27.20 24.73
N LYS A 28 21.62 -26.57 25.01
CA LYS A 28 20.57 -27.16 25.86
C LYS A 28 19.98 -28.44 25.27
N ALA A 29 19.86 -28.53 23.94
CA ALA A 29 19.31 -29.72 23.28
C ALA A 29 20.30 -30.90 23.24
N SER A 30 21.61 -30.62 23.24
CA SER A 30 22.65 -31.63 22.95
C SER A 30 23.27 -32.29 24.19
N ASN A 31 22.89 -31.95 25.41
CA ASN A 31 23.50 -32.47 26.65
C ASN A 31 25.06 -32.49 26.57
N VAL A 32 25.62 -31.39 26.00
CA VAL A 32 27.08 -31.15 25.95
C VAL A 32 27.90 -32.23 25.24
N SER A 33 27.63 -32.50 23.98
CA SER A 33 28.61 -33.16 23.10
C SER A 33 29.68 -32.16 22.67
N ASP A 34 30.98 -32.54 22.69
CA ASP A 34 32.09 -31.71 22.25
C ASP A 34 32.16 -31.56 20.72
N LYS A 35 31.48 -32.44 19.97
CA LYS A 35 31.51 -32.47 18.51
C LYS A 35 30.39 -31.62 17.92
N LYS A 36 30.73 -30.59 17.16
CA LYS A 36 29.80 -29.63 16.53
C LYS A 36 28.66 -30.33 15.76
N ARG A 37 29.00 -31.35 14.95
CA ARG A 37 28.03 -32.09 14.12
C ARG A 37 27.03 -32.87 14.97
N GLU A 38 27.45 -33.49 16.04
CA GLU A 38 26.58 -34.22 16.97
C GLU A 38 25.61 -33.28 17.70
N ARG A 39 26.08 -32.07 18.08
CA ARG A 39 25.19 -31.05 18.69
C ARG A 39 24.07 -30.65 17.75
N LEU A 40 24.38 -30.37 16.49
CA LEU A 40 23.40 -29.98 15.48
C LEU A 40 22.42 -31.13 15.21
N LEU A 41 22.94 -32.38 15.07
CA LEU A 41 22.08 -33.54 14.86
C LEU A 41 21.05 -33.72 15.99
N LYS A 42 21.50 -33.72 17.23
CA LYS A 42 20.60 -33.81 18.40
C LYS A 42 19.58 -32.67 18.47
N TYR A 43 20.00 -31.48 18.09
CA TYR A 43 19.09 -30.34 18.01
C TYR A 43 18.00 -30.53 16.97
N PHE A 44 18.36 -31.01 15.76
CA PHE A 44 17.38 -31.28 14.71
C PHE A 44 16.49 -32.49 15.03
N GLU A 45 17.00 -33.54 15.62
CA GLU A 45 16.21 -34.67 16.10
C GLU A 45 15.15 -34.19 17.09
N ARG A 46 15.52 -33.33 18.04
CA ARG A 46 14.56 -32.77 19.01
C ARG A 46 13.52 -31.84 18.38
N LEU A 47 13.90 -31.04 17.39
CA LEU A 47 12.95 -30.24 16.62
C LEU A 47 12.00 -31.13 15.81
N GLU A 48 12.51 -32.19 15.20
CA GLU A 48 11.71 -33.15 14.44
C GLU A 48 10.71 -33.89 15.34
N GLU A 49 11.12 -34.31 16.54
CA GLU A 49 10.23 -34.91 17.54
C GLU A 49 9.10 -33.94 17.92
N LEU A 50 9.42 -32.66 18.14
CA LEU A 50 8.43 -31.63 18.46
C LEU A 50 7.43 -31.44 17.31
N HIS A 51 7.93 -31.29 16.07
CA HIS A 51 7.09 -31.17 14.89
C HIS A 51 6.19 -32.40 14.70
N ASN A 52 6.76 -33.61 14.80
CA ASN A 52 6.02 -34.86 14.68
C ASN A 52 4.96 -35.03 15.77
N LYS A 53 5.26 -34.62 16.99
CA LYS A 53 4.28 -34.64 18.08
C LYS A 53 3.11 -33.71 17.78
N VAL A 54 3.36 -32.48 17.36
CA VAL A 54 2.33 -31.52 17.03
C VAL A 54 1.49 -31.98 15.85
N SER A 55 2.11 -32.42 14.74
CA SER A 55 1.41 -32.85 13.53
C SER A 55 0.56 -34.11 13.74
N LYS A 56 1.04 -35.08 14.52
CA LYS A 56 0.30 -36.32 14.81
C LYS A 56 -0.85 -36.13 15.77
N THR A 57 -0.64 -35.37 16.86
CA THR A 57 -1.65 -35.18 17.90
C THR A 57 -2.67 -34.12 17.55
N LYS A 58 -2.37 -33.25 16.58
CA LYS A 58 -3.15 -32.03 16.27
C LYS A 58 -3.49 -31.24 17.53
N SER A 59 -2.58 -31.25 18.50
CA SER A 59 -2.75 -30.61 19.79
C SER A 59 -2.70 -29.10 19.63
N VAL A 60 -3.81 -28.42 19.87
CA VAL A 60 -3.92 -26.95 19.82
C VAL A 60 -2.87 -26.29 20.72
N ASN A 61 -2.65 -26.81 21.92
CA ASN A 61 -1.64 -26.28 22.85
C ASN A 61 -0.21 -26.53 22.35
N GLY A 62 0.05 -27.70 21.74
CA GLY A 62 1.35 -28.01 21.15
C GLY A 62 1.68 -27.10 19.98
N GLU A 63 0.72 -26.86 19.10
CA GLU A 63 0.87 -25.94 17.98
C GLU A 63 1.11 -24.50 18.44
N LYS A 64 0.35 -24.01 19.42
CA LYS A 64 0.56 -22.68 20.02
C LYS A 64 1.98 -22.52 20.58
N LEU A 65 2.49 -23.53 21.30
CA LEU A 65 3.86 -23.50 21.83
C LEU A 65 4.90 -23.47 20.70
N LEU A 66 4.71 -24.26 19.66
CA LEU A 66 5.61 -24.27 18.50
C LEU A 66 5.58 -22.93 17.76
N LYS A 67 4.40 -22.38 17.50
CA LYS A 67 4.23 -21.07 16.88
C LYS A 67 4.88 -19.97 17.74
N SER A 68 4.66 -19.98 19.05
CA SER A 68 5.31 -19.03 19.98
C SER A 68 6.84 -19.10 19.89
N PHE A 69 7.40 -20.30 19.81
CA PHE A 69 8.86 -20.47 19.62
C PHE A 69 9.36 -19.81 18.34
N TYR A 70 8.64 -19.96 17.22
CA TYR A 70 9.01 -19.33 15.97
C TYR A 70 8.78 -17.80 15.98
N TYR A 71 7.71 -17.33 16.63
CA TYR A 71 7.47 -15.88 16.77
C TYR A 71 8.59 -15.19 17.55
N ASP A 72 9.07 -15.81 18.62
CA ASP A 72 10.19 -15.27 19.40
C ASP A 72 11.46 -15.13 18.59
N LEU A 73 11.65 -15.99 17.59
CA LEU A 73 12.84 -15.99 16.73
C LEU A 73 12.75 -15.06 15.54
N TYR A 74 11.58 -14.93 14.93
CA TYR A 74 11.45 -14.38 13.59
C TYR A 74 10.56 -13.15 13.48
N VAL A 75 9.58 -12.99 14.39
CA VAL A 75 8.66 -11.85 14.35
C VAL A 75 9.31 -10.61 14.94
N ILE A 76 9.06 -9.48 14.32
CA ILE A 76 9.54 -8.17 14.80
C ILE A 76 9.07 -7.90 16.23
N LYS A 77 9.93 -7.29 17.03
CA LYS A 77 9.56 -6.83 18.37
C LYS A 77 9.02 -5.39 18.31
N PRO A 78 8.09 -5.00 19.19
CA PRO A 78 7.51 -3.65 19.19
C PRO A 78 8.56 -2.54 19.17
N GLU A 79 9.61 -2.68 19.96
CA GLU A 79 10.71 -1.73 20.08
C GLU A 79 11.61 -1.60 18.84
N ASN A 80 11.47 -2.51 17.89
CA ASN A 80 12.26 -2.50 16.65
C ASN A 80 11.50 -1.89 15.45
N ILE A 81 10.23 -1.50 15.63
CA ILE A 81 9.46 -0.84 14.58
C ILE A 81 10.02 0.58 14.40
N PRO A 82 10.51 0.92 13.20
CA PRO A 82 11.18 2.21 12.99
C PRO A 82 10.16 3.35 12.90
N ASP A 83 10.52 4.53 13.39
CA ASP A 83 9.70 5.74 13.25
C ASP A 83 9.36 6.06 11.79
N ALA A 84 10.25 5.74 10.87
CA ALA A 84 10.03 5.88 9.43
C ALA A 84 8.79 5.14 8.93
N TYR A 85 8.40 4.04 9.58
CA TYR A 85 7.14 3.33 9.26
C TYR A 85 5.93 4.22 9.53
N PHE A 86 5.84 4.82 10.71
CA PHE A 86 4.74 5.70 11.10
C PHE A 86 4.69 6.96 10.22
N GLN A 87 5.85 7.57 9.97
CA GLN A 87 5.97 8.73 9.08
C GLN A 87 5.49 8.40 7.65
N ASN A 88 5.80 7.21 7.15
CA ASN A 88 5.33 6.76 5.85
C ASN A 88 3.81 6.59 5.81
N GLN A 89 3.18 6.10 6.88
CA GLN A 89 1.71 6.01 6.95
C GLN A 89 1.06 7.40 6.92
N VAL A 90 1.59 8.36 7.67
CA VAL A 90 1.13 9.76 7.63
C VAL A 90 1.28 10.34 6.21
N ARG A 91 2.42 10.11 5.56
CA ARG A 91 2.64 10.56 4.17
C ARG A 91 1.64 9.95 3.20
N LEU A 92 1.39 8.64 3.29
CA LEU A 92 0.42 7.95 2.43
C LEU A 92 -1.01 8.48 2.65
N ALA A 93 -1.40 8.73 3.91
CA ALA A 93 -2.70 9.32 4.23
C ALA A 93 -2.83 10.73 3.63
N ARG A 94 -1.78 11.56 3.76
CA ARG A 94 -1.73 12.88 3.15
C ARG A 94 -1.84 12.84 1.63
N GLU A 95 -1.09 11.96 0.96
CA GLU A 95 -1.14 11.80 -0.50
C GLU A 95 -2.53 11.39 -1.01
N ARG A 96 -3.31 10.69 -0.18
CA ARG A 96 -4.69 10.29 -0.46
C ARG A 96 -5.74 11.34 -0.10
N GLY A 97 -5.33 12.50 0.42
CA GLY A 97 -6.23 13.61 0.71
C GLY A 97 -6.95 13.52 2.04
N TYR A 98 -6.44 12.72 3.00
CA TYR A 98 -6.94 12.72 4.38
C TYR A 98 -6.39 13.90 5.23
N GLY A 99 -5.56 14.77 4.62
CA GLY A 99 -4.95 15.90 5.29
C GLY A 99 -3.72 15.56 6.13
N ASN A 100 -3.34 16.49 7.00
CA ASN A 100 -2.24 16.29 7.92
C ASN A 100 -2.75 15.54 9.16
N ILE A 101 -2.42 14.26 9.26
CA ILE A 101 -2.79 13.39 10.38
C ILE A 101 -1.64 13.41 11.37
N GLU A 102 -1.94 13.66 12.63
CA GLU A 102 -1.03 13.44 13.77
C GLU A 102 -1.39 12.10 14.41
N LEU A 103 -0.43 11.18 14.46
CA LEU A 103 -0.62 9.89 15.10
C LEU A 103 -0.49 10.02 16.62
N THR A 104 -1.52 9.59 17.33
CA THR A 104 -1.45 9.43 18.78
C THR A 104 -0.62 8.21 19.17
N GLU A 105 -0.21 8.08 20.42
CA GLU A 105 0.49 6.89 20.90
C GLU A 105 -0.40 5.64 20.81
N GLU A 106 -1.72 5.80 20.91
CA GLU A 106 -2.68 4.72 20.71
C GLU A 106 -2.71 4.26 19.25
N ASP A 107 -2.65 5.20 18.28
CA ASP A 107 -2.58 4.86 16.85
C ASP A 107 -1.29 4.11 16.53
N LYS A 108 -0.16 4.56 17.08
CA LYS A 108 1.12 3.86 16.91
C LYS A 108 1.11 2.46 17.53
N ARG A 109 0.48 2.31 18.70
CA ARG A 109 0.32 1.02 19.35
C ARG A 109 -0.49 0.07 18.49
N ARG A 110 -1.63 0.50 17.95
CA ARG A 110 -2.47 -0.29 17.04
C ARG A 110 -1.72 -0.70 15.79
N MET A 111 -1.02 0.24 15.15
CA MET A 111 -0.20 -0.04 13.96
C MET A 111 0.94 -1.03 14.27
N THR A 112 1.51 -0.97 15.47
CA THR A 112 2.52 -1.90 15.95
C THR A 112 1.97 -3.31 16.09
N GLU A 113 0.82 -3.46 16.75
CA GLU A 113 0.14 -4.73 16.93
C GLU A 113 -0.19 -5.38 15.58
N GLU A 114 -0.64 -4.58 14.63
CA GLU A 114 -0.94 -5.02 13.28
C GLU A 114 0.28 -5.57 12.54
N VAL A 115 1.39 -4.84 12.53
CA VAL A 115 2.64 -5.31 11.89
C VAL A 115 3.05 -6.66 12.48
N ILE A 116 2.94 -6.81 13.79
CA ILE A 116 3.27 -8.05 14.51
C ILE A 116 2.33 -9.18 14.09
N ASP A 117 1.02 -8.92 14.05
CA ASP A 117 0.02 -9.93 13.71
C ASP A 117 0.07 -10.32 12.22
N ASP A 118 0.34 -9.40 11.32
CA ASP A 118 0.63 -9.68 9.91
C ASP A 118 1.85 -10.59 9.74
N GLN A 119 2.92 -10.32 10.49
CA GLN A 119 4.10 -11.18 10.47
C GLN A 119 3.83 -12.55 11.06
N LYS A 120 3.10 -12.65 12.18
CA LYS A 120 2.70 -13.93 12.76
C LYS A 120 1.87 -14.74 11.78
N LYS A 121 0.84 -14.13 11.19
CA LYS A 121 -0.08 -14.81 10.28
C LYS A 121 0.62 -15.29 9.01
N SER A 122 1.50 -14.48 8.43
CA SER A 122 2.31 -14.89 7.29
C SER A 122 3.30 -16.00 7.64
N LEU A 123 3.90 -15.97 8.83
CA LEU A 123 4.79 -17.03 9.32
C LEU A 123 4.03 -18.32 9.63
N ASP A 124 2.80 -18.22 10.13
CA ASP A 124 1.94 -19.38 10.38
C ASP A 124 1.73 -20.20 9.12
N LYS A 125 1.55 -19.58 7.95
CA LYS A 125 1.42 -20.28 6.67
C LYS A 125 2.65 -21.15 6.36
N TRP A 126 3.85 -20.68 6.68
CA TRP A 126 5.09 -21.46 6.55
C TRP A 126 5.18 -22.59 7.58
N ILE A 127 4.80 -22.33 8.83
CA ILE A 127 4.78 -23.34 9.89
C ILE A 127 3.79 -24.46 9.54
N GLU A 128 2.58 -24.09 9.13
CA GLU A 128 1.51 -25.01 8.74
C GLU A 128 1.91 -25.84 7.51
N TYR A 129 2.54 -25.22 6.50
CA TYR A 129 3.11 -25.94 5.36
C TYR A 129 4.07 -27.03 5.82
N PHE A 130 5.03 -26.72 6.67
CA PHE A 130 6.00 -27.70 7.14
C PHE A 130 5.45 -28.72 8.16
N LEU A 131 4.31 -28.47 8.77
CA LEU A 131 3.67 -29.40 9.69
C LEU A 131 2.70 -30.36 8.99
N TYR A 132 1.92 -29.86 8.06
CA TYR A 132 0.73 -30.58 7.60
C TYR A 132 0.71 -30.92 6.12
N ASP A 133 1.50 -30.23 5.29
CA ASP A 133 1.51 -30.48 3.87
C ASP A 133 2.21 -31.79 3.50
N GLU A 134 1.60 -32.58 2.62
CA GLU A 134 2.11 -33.91 2.24
C GLU A 134 3.49 -33.84 1.57
N GLU A 135 3.71 -32.84 0.72
CA GLU A 135 5.00 -32.65 0.05
C GLU A 135 6.10 -32.35 1.07
N SER A 136 5.81 -31.47 2.02
CA SER A 136 6.77 -31.04 3.04
C SER A 136 7.15 -32.14 4.03
N LYS A 137 6.36 -33.22 4.14
CA LYS A 137 6.66 -34.39 4.98
C LYS A 137 7.93 -35.13 4.51
N SER A 138 8.26 -35.02 3.23
CA SER A 138 9.48 -35.63 2.67
C SER A 138 10.76 -34.89 3.12
N TYR A 139 10.64 -33.60 3.46
CA TYR A 139 11.80 -32.76 3.84
C TYR A 139 12.32 -33.10 5.23
N LYS A 140 13.63 -33.16 5.34
CA LYS A 140 14.31 -33.39 6.62
C LYS A 140 14.32 -32.12 7.48
N MET A 141 14.45 -32.29 8.79
CA MET A 141 14.40 -31.15 9.70
C MET A 141 15.49 -30.10 9.43
N TRP A 142 16.68 -30.51 8.97
CA TRP A 142 17.75 -29.58 8.60
C TRP A 142 17.44 -28.80 7.32
N GLU A 143 16.70 -29.38 6.35
CA GLU A 143 16.21 -28.71 5.15
C GLU A 143 15.16 -27.66 5.51
N LYS A 144 14.16 -28.06 6.32
CA LYS A 144 13.16 -27.14 6.86
C LYS A 144 13.82 -25.99 7.62
N TYR A 145 14.81 -26.29 8.45
CA TYR A 145 15.57 -25.28 9.20
C TYR A 145 16.31 -24.32 8.27
N TRP A 146 16.96 -24.82 7.22
CA TRP A 146 17.67 -23.98 6.25
C TRP A 146 16.70 -23.01 5.56
N VAL A 147 15.52 -23.46 5.16
CA VAL A 147 14.46 -22.59 4.61
C VAL A 147 14.00 -21.56 5.63
N PHE A 148 13.69 -21.93 6.87
CA PHE A 148 13.28 -20.99 7.91
C PHE A 148 14.36 -19.94 8.20
N GLN A 149 15.62 -20.34 8.24
CA GLN A 149 16.72 -19.37 8.38
C GLN A 149 16.84 -18.45 7.16
N GLY A 150 16.54 -19.00 5.98
CA GLY A 150 16.49 -18.24 4.74
C GLY A 150 15.42 -17.15 4.74
N LEU A 151 14.25 -17.41 5.33
CA LEU A 151 13.16 -16.44 5.45
C LEU A 151 13.58 -15.15 6.16
N GLN A 152 14.52 -15.23 7.11
CA GLN A 152 15.07 -14.04 7.79
C GLN A 152 15.80 -13.08 6.87
N ASN A 153 16.11 -13.48 5.64
CA ASN A 153 16.78 -12.66 4.64
C ASN A 153 15.81 -12.16 3.56
N LEU A 154 14.55 -12.61 3.58
CA LEU A 154 13.54 -12.23 2.60
C LEU A 154 12.69 -11.08 3.13
N GLY A 155 12.98 -9.87 2.67
CA GLY A 155 12.12 -8.69 2.89
C GLY A 155 11.00 -8.64 1.84
N LYS A 156 10.73 -7.46 1.32
CA LYS A 156 9.77 -7.26 0.24
C LYS A 156 10.35 -7.74 -1.09
N TYR A 157 9.55 -8.49 -1.86
CA TYR A 157 9.91 -8.87 -3.24
C TYR A 157 9.67 -7.68 -4.17
N ASP A 158 10.63 -7.39 -5.01
CA ASP A 158 10.57 -6.39 -6.06
C ASP A 158 10.42 -7.11 -7.41
N LYS A 159 9.28 -6.94 -8.05
CA LYS A 159 8.96 -7.59 -9.34
C LYS A 159 9.84 -7.10 -10.49
N GLU A 160 10.28 -5.83 -10.47
CA GLU A 160 11.10 -5.24 -11.53
C GLU A 160 12.52 -5.82 -11.51
N THR A 161 13.10 -5.92 -10.33
CA THR A 161 14.47 -6.44 -10.16
C THR A 161 14.52 -7.96 -9.97
N GLY A 162 13.39 -8.60 -9.65
CA GLY A 162 13.30 -10.03 -9.35
C GLY A 162 14.02 -10.41 -8.05
N LYS A 163 14.13 -9.49 -7.09
CA LYS A 163 14.90 -9.67 -5.85
C LYS A 163 14.08 -9.33 -4.62
N PHE A 164 14.42 -9.96 -3.52
CA PHE A 164 13.94 -9.53 -2.21
C PHE A 164 14.84 -8.44 -1.62
N SER A 165 14.24 -7.43 -1.01
CA SER A 165 14.99 -6.54 -0.13
C SER A 165 15.59 -7.32 1.04
N LYS A 166 16.55 -6.73 1.75
CA LYS A 166 17.09 -7.35 2.96
C LYS A 166 16.06 -7.26 4.08
N ARG A 167 15.81 -8.39 4.75
CA ARG A 167 15.09 -8.40 6.02
C ARG A 167 16.05 -8.26 7.18
N ASP A 168 15.70 -7.45 8.16
CA ASP A 168 16.40 -7.27 9.42
C ASP A 168 15.41 -7.11 10.58
N LYS A 169 15.89 -6.76 11.77
CA LYS A 169 15.06 -6.62 12.97
C LYS A 169 14.02 -5.52 12.88
N SER A 170 14.17 -4.56 11.97
CA SER A 170 13.28 -3.42 11.77
C SER A 170 12.33 -3.59 10.59
N THR A 171 12.37 -4.74 9.92
CA THR A 171 11.53 -4.99 8.74
C THR A 171 10.08 -5.20 9.15
N VAL A 172 9.21 -4.30 8.72
CA VAL A 172 7.76 -4.30 9.02
C VAL A 172 6.92 -5.18 8.08
N TYR A 173 7.45 -5.58 6.94
CA TYR A 173 6.71 -6.39 5.97
C TYR A 173 6.44 -7.81 6.49
N PRO A 174 5.28 -8.43 6.14
CA PRO A 174 5.02 -9.84 6.40
C PRO A 174 6.06 -10.73 5.71
N PHE A 175 6.07 -12.01 6.04
CA PHE A 175 6.86 -12.99 5.32
C PHE A 175 6.25 -13.24 3.93
N PRO A 176 7.06 -13.58 2.92
CA PRO A 176 6.55 -13.86 1.58
C PRO A 176 5.58 -15.05 1.60
N PRO A 177 4.67 -15.15 0.62
CA PRO A 177 3.78 -16.30 0.50
C PRO A 177 4.55 -17.60 0.33
N VAL A 178 3.93 -18.71 0.74
CA VAL A 178 4.50 -20.05 0.58
C VAL A 178 4.29 -20.51 -0.86
N GLU A 179 5.39 -20.59 -1.61
CA GLU A 179 5.41 -21.07 -2.99
C GLU A 179 6.06 -22.46 -3.04
N ARG A 180 5.23 -23.50 -2.97
CA ARG A 180 5.65 -24.90 -2.83
C ARG A 180 6.69 -25.33 -3.89
N GLU A 181 6.39 -25.08 -5.14
CA GLU A 181 7.26 -25.45 -6.27
C GLU A 181 8.64 -24.78 -6.19
N TYR A 182 8.68 -23.50 -5.75
CA TYR A 182 9.94 -22.80 -5.61
C TYR A 182 10.75 -23.31 -4.44
N ILE A 183 10.08 -23.67 -3.33
CA ILE A 183 10.73 -24.29 -2.18
C ILE A 183 11.33 -25.63 -2.58
N PHE A 184 10.52 -26.50 -3.22
CA PHE A 184 10.97 -27.80 -3.70
C PHE A 184 12.16 -27.69 -4.65
N THR A 185 12.05 -26.84 -5.67
CA THR A 185 13.12 -26.63 -6.67
C THR A 185 14.39 -26.10 -6.02
N THR A 186 14.27 -25.15 -5.07
CA THR A 186 15.41 -24.59 -4.34
C THR A 186 16.11 -25.64 -3.49
N LEU A 187 15.36 -26.47 -2.77
CA LEU A 187 15.90 -27.59 -1.99
C LEU A 187 16.60 -28.62 -2.88
N LYS A 188 15.97 -28.96 -3.99
CA LYS A 188 16.55 -29.92 -4.96
C LYS A 188 17.86 -29.43 -5.57
N LEU A 189 17.92 -28.16 -6.00
CA LEU A 189 19.16 -27.56 -6.51
C LEU A 189 20.29 -27.63 -5.49
N MET A 190 19.98 -27.34 -4.22
CA MET A 190 20.97 -27.41 -3.13
C MET A 190 21.38 -28.87 -2.86
N GLU A 191 20.46 -29.82 -2.83
CA GLU A 191 20.76 -31.23 -2.61
C GLU A 191 21.64 -31.80 -3.73
N ASP A 192 21.29 -31.51 -4.99
CA ASP A 192 22.06 -31.96 -6.15
C ASP A 192 23.49 -31.38 -6.14
N PHE A 193 23.63 -30.12 -5.81
CA PHE A 193 24.96 -29.49 -5.62
C PHE A 193 25.74 -30.17 -4.50
N LEU A 194 25.12 -30.45 -3.38
CA LEU A 194 25.80 -31.10 -2.25
C LEU A 194 26.26 -32.51 -2.60
N LYS A 195 25.54 -33.24 -3.48
CA LYS A 195 25.94 -34.57 -4.00
C LYS A 195 27.15 -34.50 -4.92
N ASP A 196 27.04 -33.72 -5.99
CA ASP A 196 27.96 -33.80 -7.12
C ASP A 196 28.91 -32.63 -7.22
N LYS A 197 28.71 -31.57 -6.42
CA LYS A 197 29.40 -30.26 -6.51
C LYS A 197 29.28 -29.58 -7.89
N LYS A 198 28.30 -30.01 -8.67
CA LYS A 198 27.97 -29.43 -9.98
C LYS A 198 26.82 -28.45 -9.82
N GLY A 199 26.88 -27.31 -10.49
CA GLY A 199 25.83 -26.31 -10.51
C GLY A 199 26.02 -25.38 -11.69
N GLU A 200 24.96 -24.74 -12.12
CA GLU A 200 25.01 -23.72 -13.16
C GLU A 200 25.90 -22.56 -12.70
N GLU A 201 26.68 -22.01 -13.61
CA GLU A 201 27.67 -20.97 -13.30
C GLU A 201 27.02 -19.74 -12.64
N ASP A 202 25.80 -19.37 -13.10
CA ASP A 202 25.05 -18.23 -12.60
C ASP A 202 24.70 -18.29 -11.11
N ILE A 203 24.56 -19.51 -10.56
CA ILE A 203 24.17 -19.73 -9.16
C ILE A 203 25.25 -20.45 -8.35
N LYS A 204 26.41 -20.70 -8.94
CA LYS A 204 27.51 -21.43 -8.30
C LYS A 204 27.98 -20.77 -6.99
N GLN A 205 27.99 -19.44 -6.95
CA GLN A 205 28.31 -18.70 -5.73
C GLN A 205 27.22 -18.91 -4.65
N ALA A 206 25.94 -18.84 -5.03
CA ALA A 206 24.83 -19.04 -4.12
C ALA A 206 24.83 -20.47 -3.55
N LEU A 207 25.07 -21.49 -4.41
CA LEU A 207 25.17 -22.89 -4.02
C LEU A 207 26.36 -23.12 -3.08
N SER A 208 27.55 -22.60 -3.42
CA SER A 208 28.77 -22.78 -2.61
C SER A 208 28.69 -22.12 -1.23
N THR A 209 27.97 -21.00 -1.13
CA THR A 209 27.74 -20.30 0.12
C THR A 209 26.51 -20.81 0.90
N GLY A 210 25.68 -21.68 0.28
CA GLY A 210 24.41 -22.12 0.89
C GLY A 210 23.40 -21.00 1.13
N ASN A 211 23.42 -19.94 0.31
CA ASN A 211 22.58 -18.78 0.47
C ASN A 211 21.18 -19.05 -0.10
N PHE A 212 20.24 -19.38 0.77
CA PHE A 212 18.84 -19.64 0.41
C PHE A 212 18.21 -18.52 -0.40
N LYS A 213 18.37 -17.26 0.03
CA LYS A 213 17.77 -16.10 -0.64
C LYS A 213 18.15 -16.04 -2.12
N LEU A 214 19.43 -16.13 -2.44
CA LEU A 214 19.93 -16.04 -3.82
C LEU A 214 19.42 -17.19 -4.68
N LEU A 215 19.37 -18.41 -4.12
CA LEU A 215 18.82 -19.56 -4.83
C LEU A 215 17.32 -19.46 -5.06
N TYR A 216 16.59 -18.98 -4.07
CA TYR A 216 15.15 -18.78 -4.15
C TYR A 216 14.78 -17.68 -5.16
N GLU A 217 15.50 -16.56 -5.16
CA GLU A 217 15.39 -15.50 -6.17
C GLU A 217 15.65 -16.01 -7.59
N TYR A 218 16.66 -16.85 -7.75
CA TYR A 218 16.96 -17.48 -9.04
C TYR A 218 15.82 -18.38 -9.52
N VAL A 219 15.30 -19.24 -8.65
CA VAL A 219 14.18 -20.14 -8.98
C VAL A 219 12.96 -19.36 -9.41
N ILE A 220 12.60 -18.32 -8.66
CA ILE A 220 11.49 -17.42 -9.01
C ILE A 220 11.73 -16.81 -10.39
N LYS A 221 12.93 -16.24 -10.63
CA LYS A 221 13.28 -15.63 -11.92
C LYS A 221 13.19 -16.60 -13.08
N GLN A 222 13.67 -17.84 -12.91
CA GLN A 222 13.61 -18.87 -13.94
C GLN A 222 12.16 -19.26 -14.27
N SER A 223 11.29 -19.33 -13.26
CA SER A 223 9.87 -19.60 -13.45
C SER A 223 9.19 -18.50 -14.28
N PHE A 224 9.51 -17.23 -14.01
CA PHE A 224 9.04 -16.11 -14.85
C PHE A 224 9.52 -16.21 -16.31
N LEU A 225 10.79 -16.53 -16.52
CA LEU A 225 11.36 -16.65 -17.87
C LEU A 225 10.78 -17.82 -18.68
N LYS A 226 10.41 -18.90 -18.01
CA LYS A 226 9.77 -20.06 -18.65
C LYS A 226 8.26 -19.88 -18.90
N GLY A 227 7.69 -18.76 -18.47
CA GLY A 227 6.25 -18.53 -18.54
C GLY A 227 5.43 -19.42 -17.58
N GLU A 228 6.10 -20.17 -16.69
CA GLU A 228 5.45 -21.01 -15.67
C GLU A 228 4.79 -20.14 -14.59
N HIS A 229 5.27 -18.91 -14.44
CA HIS A 229 4.66 -17.86 -13.61
C HIS A 229 3.62 -17.03 -14.36
N GLN A 230 3.33 -17.37 -15.59
CA GLN A 230 2.06 -17.01 -16.19
C GLN A 230 0.95 -17.90 -15.59
N SER A 231 0.79 -17.85 -14.28
CA SER A 231 -0.54 -17.69 -13.81
C SER A 231 -0.91 -16.26 -14.28
N ASN A 232 -1.34 -16.12 -15.52
CA ASN A 232 -2.35 -15.17 -15.92
C ASN A 232 -3.59 -15.51 -15.08
N ASN A 233 -3.41 -15.60 -13.77
CA ASN A 233 -4.48 -15.65 -12.82
C ASN A 233 -4.94 -14.23 -12.58
N ASP A 234 -5.27 -13.54 -13.69
CA ASP A 234 -6.32 -12.54 -13.72
C ASP A 234 -7.64 -13.23 -13.41
N ASP A 235 -7.68 -14.59 -13.54
CA ASP A 235 -8.80 -15.39 -13.10
C ASP A 235 -8.91 -15.35 -11.58
N GLY A 236 -10.01 -14.77 -11.15
CA GLY A 236 -10.30 -14.59 -9.75
C GLY A 236 -11.77 -14.35 -9.54
N LYS A 237 -12.13 -14.08 -8.33
CA LYS A 237 -13.50 -13.73 -7.99
C LYS A 237 -13.58 -12.62 -6.95
N TRP A 238 -14.60 -11.81 -7.09
CA TRP A 238 -14.99 -10.87 -6.06
C TRP A 238 -15.75 -11.58 -4.94
N ILE A 239 -15.33 -11.35 -3.71
CA ILE A 239 -16.07 -11.75 -2.52
C ILE A 239 -16.59 -10.48 -1.87
N LYS A 240 -17.90 -10.45 -1.64
CA LYS A 240 -18.59 -9.38 -0.92
C LYS A 240 -18.72 -9.75 0.56
N TYR A 241 -18.33 -8.84 1.42
CA TYR A 241 -18.61 -8.87 2.84
C TYR A 241 -19.66 -7.81 3.13
N GLU A 242 -20.83 -8.25 3.52
CA GLU A 242 -21.98 -7.35 3.73
C GLU A 242 -21.80 -6.49 4.97
N GLN A 243 -22.33 -5.27 4.92
CA GLN A 243 -22.39 -4.39 6.07
C GLN A 243 -23.01 -5.10 7.28
N GLY A 244 -22.31 -5.06 8.43
CA GLY A 244 -22.76 -5.70 9.66
C GLY A 244 -22.51 -7.20 9.75
N SER A 245 -21.90 -7.85 8.72
CA SER A 245 -21.51 -9.26 8.79
C SER A 245 -20.32 -9.49 9.74
N ASP A 246 -19.96 -10.76 9.96
CA ASP A 246 -18.86 -11.13 10.84
C ASP A 246 -17.51 -10.59 10.32
N TYR A 247 -17.00 -9.57 10.98
CA TYR A 247 -15.74 -8.93 10.62
C TYR A 247 -14.52 -9.84 10.74
N ASN A 248 -14.59 -10.92 11.53
CA ASN A 248 -13.49 -11.87 11.67
C ASN A 248 -13.18 -12.57 10.34
N ILE A 249 -14.21 -12.86 9.55
CA ILE A 249 -14.05 -13.47 8.23
C ILE A 249 -13.26 -12.55 7.29
N LEU A 250 -13.59 -11.26 7.26
CA LEU A 250 -12.85 -10.26 6.48
C LEU A 250 -11.42 -10.12 6.98
N ARG A 251 -11.24 -9.93 8.30
CA ARG A 251 -9.92 -9.79 8.92
C ARG A 251 -9.03 -10.98 8.59
N ASP A 252 -9.51 -12.20 8.84
CA ASP A 252 -8.72 -13.42 8.68
C ASP A 252 -8.35 -13.68 7.21
N SER A 253 -9.18 -13.22 6.27
CA SER A 253 -8.90 -13.34 4.83
C SER A 253 -7.82 -12.40 4.33
N LEU A 254 -7.64 -11.25 4.97
CA LEU A 254 -6.70 -10.19 4.60
C LEU A 254 -5.42 -10.16 5.43
N GLN A 255 -5.43 -10.75 6.63
CA GLN A 255 -4.30 -10.73 7.54
C GLN A 255 -3.11 -11.52 6.98
N GLY A 256 -1.91 -10.94 7.11
CA GLY A 256 -0.67 -11.50 6.54
C GLY A 256 -0.37 -11.05 5.12
N TYR A 257 -1.08 -10.03 4.60
CA TYR A 257 -0.87 -9.45 3.28
C TYR A 257 -0.55 -7.95 3.33
N TYR A 258 -0.14 -7.42 4.47
CA TYR A 258 0.14 -5.98 4.66
C TYR A 258 -1.08 -5.09 4.41
N THR A 259 -2.23 -5.52 4.89
CA THR A 259 -3.54 -4.90 4.67
C THR A 259 -4.05 -4.09 5.85
N GLY A 260 -3.18 -3.68 6.73
CA GLY A 260 -3.53 -2.98 7.96
C GLY A 260 -4.37 -1.73 7.83
N TRP A 261 -4.33 -1.09 6.69
CA TRP A 261 -5.20 0.05 6.39
C TRP A 261 -6.71 -0.31 6.40
N CYS A 262 -7.07 -1.57 6.24
CA CYS A 262 -8.45 -2.04 6.27
C CYS A 262 -8.74 -3.05 7.36
N THR A 263 -7.71 -3.57 8.01
CA THR A 263 -7.82 -4.60 9.04
C THR A 263 -7.00 -4.28 10.29
N ALA A 264 -6.48 -3.03 10.41
CA ALA A 264 -5.54 -2.62 11.44
C ALA A 264 -5.86 -3.17 12.82
N ALA A 265 -4.79 -3.58 13.44
CA ALA A 265 -4.67 -4.27 14.70
C ALA A 265 -5.86 -4.18 15.64
N GLY A 266 -6.44 -5.31 15.88
CA GLY A 266 -7.51 -5.48 16.82
C GLY A 266 -8.89 -5.56 16.16
N GLU A 267 -9.80 -6.10 16.95
CA GLU A 267 -11.18 -6.39 16.59
C GLU A 267 -11.96 -5.17 16.05
N ASN A 268 -11.46 -3.94 16.30
CA ASN A 268 -12.25 -2.73 16.07
C ASN A 268 -12.22 -2.24 14.62
N PHE A 269 -11.10 -2.35 13.89
CA PHE A 269 -11.00 -1.69 12.59
C PHE A 269 -11.78 -2.42 11.47
N ALA A 270 -11.64 -3.72 11.35
CA ALA A 270 -12.45 -4.51 10.41
C ALA A 270 -13.95 -4.45 10.79
N LYS A 271 -14.25 -4.39 12.10
CA LYS A 271 -15.58 -4.20 12.64
C LYS A 271 -16.16 -2.84 12.25
N ASP A 272 -15.39 -1.77 12.43
CA ASP A 272 -15.80 -0.41 12.08
C ASP A 272 -15.98 -0.26 10.56
N GLN A 273 -15.13 -0.90 9.75
CA GLN A 273 -15.27 -0.94 8.30
C GLN A 273 -16.59 -1.57 7.88
N LEU A 274 -16.92 -2.76 8.39
CA LEU A 274 -18.17 -3.45 8.07
C LEU A 274 -19.38 -2.82 8.75
N ALA A 275 -19.21 -2.10 9.86
CA ALA A 275 -20.30 -1.27 10.41
C ALA A 275 -20.62 -0.09 9.49
N GLY A 276 -19.61 0.50 8.83
CA GLY A 276 -19.75 1.65 7.95
C GLY A 276 -20.30 1.35 6.56
N GLY A 277 -20.10 0.14 6.03
CA GLY A 277 -20.55 -0.22 4.69
C GLY A 277 -20.16 -1.62 4.25
N ASP A 278 -20.55 -1.97 3.04
CA ASP A 278 -20.12 -3.20 2.38
C ASP A 278 -18.60 -3.15 2.08
N PHE A 279 -18.00 -4.33 1.97
CA PHE A 279 -16.59 -4.45 1.62
C PHE A 279 -16.41 -5.52 0.54
N TYR A 280 -15.64 -5.23 -0.50
CA TYR A 280 -15.37 -6.15 -1.59
C TYR A 280 -13.89 -6.44 -1.68
N VAL A 281 -13.54 -7.70 -1.87
CA VAL A 281 -12.15 -8.11 -2.13
C VAL A 281 -12.11 -8.98 -3.36
N TYR A 282 -11.20 -8.68 -4.28
CA TYR A 282 -10.87 -9.54 -5.39
C TYR A 282 -9.73 -10.45 -5.00
N TYR A 283 -9.95 -11.75 -5.14
CA TYR A 283 -8.94 -12.78 -4.89
C TYR A 283 -8.60 -13.48 -6.18
N SER A 284 -7.31 -13.59 -6.50
CA SER A 284 -6.88 -14.52 -7.53
C SER A 284 -7.04 -15.96 -7.04
N LEU A 285 -7.31 -16.86 -8.00
CA LEU A 285 -7.51 -18.27 -7.74
C LEU A 285 -6.15 -18.96 -7.58
N ASP A 286 -6.09 -19.94 -6.69
CA ASP A 286 -4.97 -20.88 -6.66
C ASP A 286 -5.13 -21.97 -7.73
N LYS A 287 -4.17 -22.89 -7.80
CA LYS A 287 -4.19 -24.03 -8.75
C LYS A 287 -5.42 -24.93 -8.58
N ASN A 288 -6.09 -24.91 -7.45
CA ASN A 288 -7.29 -25.68 -7.15
C ASN A 288 -8.58 -24.89 -7.47
N GLY A 289 -8.48 -23.68 -7.99
CA GLY A 289 -9.61 -22.79 -8.25
C GLY A 289 -10.18 -22.14 -6.98
N GLU A 290 -9.43 -22.14 -5.87
CA GLU A 290 -9.83 -21.47 -4.63
C GLU A 290 -9.33 -20.03 -4.60
N ALA A 291 -10.19 -19.11 -4.20
CA ALA A 291 -9.85 -17.69 -4.03
C ALA A 291 -9.00 -17.52 -2.77
N LYS A 292 -7.70 -17.29 -2.94
CA LYS A 292 -6.76 -17.26 -1.81
C LYS A 292 -5.94 -15.98 -1.69
N VAL A 293 -5.51 -15.41 -2.81
CA VAL A 293 -4.60 -14.28 -2.78
C VAL A 293 -5.37 -12.99 -3.01
N PRO A 294 -5.55 -12.16 -1.99
CA PRO A 294 -6.25 -10.89 -2.15
C PRO A 294 -5.41 -9.91 -2.97
N ARG A 295 -6.04 -9.26 -3.96
CA ARG A 295 -5.38 -8.36 -4.92
C ARG A 295 -5.93 -6.93 -4.85
N ILE A 296 -7.26 -6.80 -4.76
CA ILE A 296 -7.95 -5.50 -4.73
C ILE A 296 -8.91 -5.50 -3.56
N ALA A 297 -9.00 -4.37 -2.87
CA ALA A 297 -10.02 -4.16 -1.85
C ALA A 297 -10.79 -2.87 -2.14
N ILE A 298 -12.12 -2.94 -2.02
CA ILE A 298 -13.05 -1.81 -2.14
C ILE A 298 -13.82 -1.69 -0.84
N ARG A 299 -13.65 -0.58 -0.14
CA ARG A 299 -14.45 -0.19 1.02
C ARG A 299 -15.60 0.69 0.56
N MET A 300 -16.80 0.39 1.00
CA MET A 300 -17.97 1.23 0.76
C MET A 300 -18.30 2.09 1.99
N ASP A 301 -18.90 3.25 1.76
CA ASP A 301 -19.63 4.02 2.76
C ASP A 301 -21.11 3.71 2.56
N GLY A 302 -21.68 2.83 3.37
CA GLY A 302 -22.97 2.21 3.12
C GLY A 302 -22.90 1.15 2.03
N LYS A 303 -23.92 1.11 1.14
CA LYS A 303 -24.01 0.10 0.08
C LYS A 303 -23.70 0.64 -1.32
N ASP A 304 -23.86 1.93 -1.53
CA ASP A 304 -23.91 2.53 -2.87
C ASP A 304 -22.77 3.53 -3.12
N LYS A 305 -22.02 3.91 -2.09
CA LYS A 305 -20.95 4.90 -2.20
C LYS A 305 -19.58 4.28 -1.97
N ILE A 306 -18.68 4.46 -2.93
CA ILE A 306 -17.31 4.02 -2.81
C ILE A 306 -16.57 4.92 -1.82
N GLY A 307 -16.12 4.34 -0.72
CA GLY A 307 -15.30 5.04 0.28
C GLY A 307 -13.83 5.05 -0.09
N GLU A 308 -13.28 3.90 -0.47
CA GLU A 308 -11.87 3.76 -0.82
C GLU A 308 -11.61 2.50 -1.65
N ILE A 309 -10.63 2.58 -2.57
CA ILE A 309 -10.12 1.45 -3.33
C ILE A 309 -8.61 1.39 -3.17
N ARG A 310 -8.08 0.18 -2.93
CA ARG A 310 -6.64 -0.06 -2.85
C ARG A 310 -6.25 -1.39 -3.48
N GLY A 311 -5.06 -1.42 -4.06
CA GLY A 311 -4.34 -2.66 -4.28
C GLY A 311 -3.85 -3.24 -2.95
N ILE A 312 -3.55 -4.53 -2.92
CA ILE A 312 -3.08 -5.20 -1.69
C ILE A 312 -1.59 -5.48 -1.80
N ALA A 313 -1.13 -5.88 -2.96
CA ALA A 313 0.29 -6.00 -3.23
C ALA A 313 0.95 -4.60 -3.34
N ASP A 314 2.25 -4.57 -3.44
CA ASP A 314 3.06 -3.39 -3.74
C ASP A 314 2.72 -2.09 -2.98
N ASN A 315 2.79 -2.12 -1.66
CA ASN A 315 2.51 -0.96 -0.79
C ASN A 315 1.11 -0.38 -0.98
N GLN A 316 0.13 -1.23 -1.19
CA GLN A 316 -1.27 -0.85 -1.40
C GLN A 316 -1.51 -0.09 -2.72
N ASN A 317 -0.57 -0.17 -3.66
CA ASN A 317 -0.77 0.31 -5.01
C ASN A 317 -1.56 -0.71 -5.83
N MET A 318 -2.29 -0.22 -6.82
CA MET A 318 -2.97 -1.09 -7.78
C MET A 318 -1.94 -1.70 -8.73
N GLU A 319 -1.97 -3.02 -8.85
CA GLU A 319 -1.16 -3.72 -9.85
C GLU A 319 -1.73 -3.43 -11.25
N PRO A 320 -0.88 -3.14 -12.25
CA PRO A 320 -1.35 -2.79 -13.60
C PRO A 320 -2.31 -3.81 -14.21
N GLU A 321 -2.03 -5.10 -13.99
CA GLU A 321 -2.86 -6.22 -14.46
C GLU A 321 -4.25 -6.27 -13.82
N MET A 322 -4.44 -5.66 -12.67
CA MET A 322 -5.71 -5.61 -11.96
C MET A 322 -6.62 -4.44 -12.40
N MET A 323 -6.11 -3.52 -13.21
CA MET A 323 -6.87 -2.33 -13.60
C MET A 323 -8.13 -2.66 -14.39
N SER A 324 -8.06 -3.58 -15.36
CA SER A 324 -9.21 -3.99 -16.16
C SER A 324 -10.31 -4.64 -15.32
N ILE A 325 -9.91 -5.45 -14.35
CA ILE A 325 -10.83 -6.13 -13.42
C ILE A 325 -11.53 -5.10 -12.51
N LEU A 326 -10.76 -4.11 -12.03
CA LEU A 326 -11.32 -3.02 -11.24
C LEU A 326 -12.29 -2.17 -12.06
N GLU A 327 -11.92 -1.77 -13.28
CA GLU A 327 -12.77 -0.97 -14.16
C GLU A 327 -14.12 -1.64 -14.46
N GLU A 328 -14.11 -2.96 -14.67
CA GLU A 328 -15.34 -3.71 -14.87
C GLU A 328 -16.20 -3.70 -13.60
N LYS A 329 -15.60 -3.94 -12.43
CA LYS A 329 -16.30 -3.90 -11.14
C LYS A 329 -16.91 -2.53 -10.83
N LEU A 330 -16.20 -1.48 -11.18
CA LEU A 330 -16.65 -0.11 -10.93
C LEU A 330 -17.94 0.26 -11.69
N LYS A 331 -18.25 -0.42 -12.80
CA LYS A 331 -19.51 -0.20 -13.54
C LYS A 331 -20.76 -0.56 -12.73
N GLU A 332 -20.61 -1.39 -11.70
CA GLU A 332 -21.71 -1.79 -10.82
C GLU A 332 -22.09 -0.69 -9.80
N PHE A 333 -21.23 0.31 -9.58
CA PHE A 333 -21.44 1.33 -8.55
C PHE A 333 -21.93 2.66 -9.13
N PRO A 334 -23.00 3.23 -8.58
CA PRO A 334 -23.63 4.45 -9.12
C PRO A 334 -22.78 5.71 -8.92
N ASP A 335 -21.85 5.73 -7.96
CA ASP A 335 -20.99 6.87 -7.69
C ASP A 335 -19.57 6.76 -8.29
N ARG A 336 -19.37 5.82 -9.22
CA ARG A 336 -18.11 5.57 -9.92
C ARG A 336 -17.42 6.86 -10.39
N ASP A 337 -18.14 7.71 -11.12
CA ASP A 337 -17.53 8.91 -11.71
C ASP A 337 -17.10 9.92 -10.66
N LYS A 338 -17.85 10.04 -9.56
CA LYS A 338 -17.44 10.86 -8.40
C LYS A 338 -16.18 10.32 -7.73
N TYR A 339 -16.08 8.99 -7.61
CA TYR A 339 -14.88 8.35 -7.06
C TYR A 339 -13.67 8.58 -7.96
N LEU A 340 -13.81 8.33 -9.27
CA LEU A 340 -12.72 8.53 -10.25
C LEU A 340 -12.24 9.98 -10.28
N LYS A 341 -13.17 10.95 -10.16
CA LYS A 341 -12.79 12.35 -10.04
C LYS A 341 -11.90 12.60 -8.82
N LYS A 342 -12.30 12.12 -7.63
CA LYS A 342 -11.50 12.25 -6.41
C LYS A 342 -10.11 11.63 -6.54
N GLU A 343 -10.03 10.43 -7.11
CA GLU A 343 -8.77 9.74 -7.31
C GLU A 343 -7.84 10.53 -8.24
N ASN A 344 -8.37 11.03 -9.36
CA ASN A 344 -7.62 11.83 -10.31
C ASN A 344 -7.18 13.17 -9.70
N ASP A 345 -8.06 13.84 -8.97
CA ASP A 345 -7.76 15.09 -8.28
C ASP A 345 -6.60 14.89 -7.28
N MET A 346 -6.61 13.79 -6.50
CA MET A 346 -5.54 13.52 -5.52
C MET A 346 -4.22 13.12 -6.17
N LYS A 347 -4.26 12.38 -7.28
CA LYS A 347 -3.07 12.04 -8.08
C LYS A 347 -2.43 13.33 -8.65
N LEU A 348 -3.24 14.18 -9.23
CA LEU A 348 -2.74 15.44 -9.83
C LEU A 348 -2.22 16.39 -8.75
N LEU A 349 -2.93 16.54 -7.63
CA LEU A 349 -2.46 17.36 -6.51
C LEU A 349 -1.12 16.86 -5.96
N THR A 350 -0.94 15.55 -5.85
CA THR A 350 0.33 14.94 -5.41
C THR A 350 1.46 15.19 -6.42
N LEU A 351 1.17 15.15 -7.71
CA LEU A 351 2.13 15.50 -8.75
C LEU A 351 2.57 16.95 -8.66
N ILE A 352 1.59 17.87 -8.50
CA ILE A 352 1.83 19.31 -8.35
C ILE A 352 2.67 19.59 -7.10
N ASP A 353 2.33 18.99 -5.96
CA ASP A 353 3.11 19.13 -4.71
C ASP A 353 4.56 18.69 -4.89
N LYS A 354 4.78 17.55 -5.54
CA LYS A 354 6.15 17.08 -5.88
C LYS A 354 6.89 18.04 -6.80
N LYS A 355 6.23 18.58 -7.83
CA LYS A 355 6.85 19.57 -8.75
C LYS A 355 7.27 20.82 -7.99
N VAL A 356 6.38 21.39 -7.19
CA VAL A 356 6.67 22.62 -6.44
C VAL A 356 7.78 22.41 -5.40
N ASN A 357 7.80 21.27 -4.71
CA ASN A 357 8.87 20.94 -3.76
C ASN A 357 10.23 20.71 -4.43
N ASN A 358 10.25 20.36 -5.72
CA ASN A 358 11.46 20.21 -6.53
C ASN A 358 11.77 21.45 -7.39
N ASN A 359 11.08 22.58 -7.17
CA ASN A 359 11.21 23.82 -7.95
C ASN A 359 10.98 23.64 -9.47
N ILE A 360 10.07 22.73 -9.85
CA ILE A 360 9.66 22.51 -11.23
C ILE A 360 8.45 23.40 -11.51
N GLU A 361 8.50 24.17 -12.62
CA GLU A 361 7.39 25.05 -13.02
C GLU A 361 6.13 24.25 -13.37
N LEU A 362 4.98 24.81 -13.00
CA LEU A 362 3.67 24.26 -13.36
C LEU A 362 3.22 24.78 -14.72
N ASN A 363 2.56 23.93 -15.49
CA ASN A 363 1.90 24.36 -16.73
C ASN A 363 0.53 25.00 -16.44
N VAL A 364 -0.09 25.56 -17.48
CA VAL A 364 -1.36 26.30 -17.35
C VAL A 364 -2.50 25.42 -16.84
N ASP A 365 -2.58 24.17 -17.26
CA ASP A 365 -3.64 23.26 -16.80
C ASP A 365 -3.45 22.86 -15.33
N GLU A 366 -2.21 22.66 -14.88
CA GLU A 366 -1.88 22.42 -13.47
C GLU A 366 -2.19 23.65 -12.59
N LEU A 367 -1.95 24.85 -13.11
CA LEU A 367 -2.32 26.10 -12.46
C LEU A 367 -3.85 26.25 -12.37
N LYS A 368 -4.58 26.03 -13.47
CA LYS A 368 -6.05 26.05 -13.44
C LYS A 368 -6.63 25.07 -12.42
N PHE A 369 -6.07 23.87 -12.36
CA PHE A 369 -6.46 22.88 -11.37
C PHE A 369 -6.18 23.37 -9.95
N LEU A 370 -4.93 23.81 -9.65
CA LEU A 370 -4.52 24.27 -8.30
C LEU A 370 -5.39 25.41 -7.79
N TYR A 371 -5.75 26.34 -8.68
CA TYR A 371 -6.59 27.49 -8.37
C TYR A 371 -8.09 27.21 -8.49
N GLU A 372 -8.47 25.96 -8.78
CA GLU A 372 -9.87 25.53 -8.87
C GLU A 372 -10.71 26.34 -9.87
N ILE A 373 -10.10 26.68 -11.02
CA ILE A 373 -10.74 27.54 -12.03
C ILE A 373 -11.92 26.82 -12.70
N ASP A 374 -11.71 25.58 -13.15
CA ASP A 374 -12.70 24.83 -13.91
C ASP A 374 -13.59 23.96 -13.00
N SER A 375 -13.06 23.45 -11.89
CA SER A 375 -13.79 22.64 -10.95
C SER A 375 -13.13 22.61 -9.57
N LYS A 376 -13.93 22.33 -8.51
CA LYS A 376 -13.39 22.14 -7.16
C LYS A 376 -12.54 20.87 -7.11
N ILE A 377 -11.42 20.94 -6.39
CA ILE A 377 -10.59 19.79 -6.04
C ILE A 377 -11.31 18.98 -4.96
N THR A 378 -11.55 17.71 -5.23
CA THR A 378 -12.24 16.82 -4.31
C THR A 378 -11.30 15.74 -3.79
N GLY A 379 -11.21 15.60 -2.47
CA GLY A 379 -10.42 14.57 -1.80
C GLY A 379 -11.29 13.51 -1.11
N PHE A 380 -10.64 12.56 -0.45
CA PHE A 380 -11.32 11.53 0.35
C PHE A 380 -11.64 12.00 1.77
N GLY A 381 -11.00 13.08 2.24
CA GLY A 381 -11.29 13.68 3.54
C GLY A 381 -12.58 14.52 3.54
N TYR A 382 -13.05 14.86 4.75
CA TYR A 382 -14.25 15.68 4.94
C TYR A 382 -13.98 17.19 4.76
N ARG A 383 -12.72 17.61 4.68
CA ARG A 383 -12.31 19.01 4.55
C ARG A 383 -11.49 19.19 3.27
N LYS A 384 -11.36 20.44 2.84
CA LYS A 384 -10.46 20.81 1.74
C LYS A 384 -9.04 20.36 2.08
N ASP A 385 -8.34 19.79 1.09
CA ASP A 385 -6.98 19.30 1.29
C ASP A 385 -6.02 20.46 1.62
N PRO A 386 -5.30 20.41 2.75
CA PRO A 386 -4.44 21.51 3.19
C PRO A 386 -3.27 21.78 2.22
N ARG A 387 -2.87 20.80 1.42
CA ARG A 387 -1.82 20.96 0.42
C ARG A 387 -2.14 22.06 -0.59
N ILE A 388 -3.40 22.26 -0.91
CA ILE A 388 -3.83 23.30 -1.86
C ILE A 388 -3.33 24.67 -1.38
N GLU A 389 -3.60 25.02 -0.13
CA GLU A 389 -3.18 26.30 0.44
C GLU A 389 -1.67 26.34 0.72
N GLU A 390 -1.07 25.24 1.14
CA GLU A 390 0.39 25.13 1.34
C GLU A 390 1.17 25.36 0.05
N ILE A 391 0.70 24.81 -1.07
CA ILE A 391 1.31 24.99 -2.39
C ILE A 391 1.14 26.45 -2.85
N LYS A 392 -0.08 27.02 -2.75
CA LYS A 392 -0.37 28.40 -3.14
C LYS A 392 0.52 29.39 -2.39
N ARG A 393 0.74 29.21 -1.09
CA ARG A 393 1.62 30.07 -0.27
C ARG A 393 3.09 30.10 -0.74
N LYS A 394 3.56 29.07 -1.43
CA LYS A 394 4.92 28.99 -1.98
C LYS A 394 5.05 29.66 -3.34
N ARG A 395 3.96 30.16 -3.93
CA ARG A 395 3.89 30.66 -5.31
C ARG A 395 3.56 32.15 -5.37
N ASN A 396 3.86 32.75 -6.52
CA ASN A 396 3.42 34.11 -6.81
C ASN A 396 2.06 34.05 -7.52
N GLU A 397 1.01 34.30 -6.76
CA GLU A 397 -0.38 34.20 -7.20
C GLU A 397 -0.66 35.07 -8.44
N ARG A 398 -0.15 36.31 -8.47
CA ARG A 398 -0.34 37.24 -9.58
C ARG A 398 0.30 36.72 -10.88
N ARG A 399 1.51 36.19 -10.78
CA ARG A 399 2.19 35.55 -11.91
C ARG A 399 1.43 34.31 -12.42
N ASP A 400 0.95 33.48 -11.50
CA ASP A 400 0.19 32.29 -11.86
C ASP A 400 -1.09 32.63 -12.63
N TYR A 401 -1.84 33.60 -12.14
CA TYR A 401 -3.04 34.09 -12.84
C TYR A 401 -2.72 34.78 -14.17
N SER A 402 -1.58 35.48 -14.26
CA SER A 402 -1.17 36.05 -15.55
C SER A 402 -0.94 34.98 -16.63
N LEU A 403 -0.40 33.83 -16.23
CA LEU A 403 -0.22 32.66 -17.12
C LEU A 403 -1.57 32.01 -17.47
N ILE A 404 -2.44 31.81 -16.48
CA ILE A 404 -3.77 31.19 -16.68
C ILE A 404 -4.59 32.00 -17.68
N TYR A 405 -4.63 33.33 -17.52
CA TYR A 405 -5.48 34.21 -18.32
C TYR A 405 -4.76 34.85 -19.52
N ASN A 406 -3.47 34.55 -19.72
CA ASN A 406 -2.63 35.09 -20.79
C ASN A 406 -2.70 36.63 -20.82
N VAL A 407 -2.39 37.26 -19.71
CA VAL A 407 -2.30 38.71 -19.54
C VAL A 407 -0.99 39.04 -18.83
N LYS A 408 -0.60 40.34 -18.77
CA LYS A 408 0.57 40.74 -17.98
C LYS A 408 0.29 40.69 -16.49
N GLU A 409 1.34 40.49 -15.68
CA GLU A 409 1.19 40.42 -14.22
C GLU A 409 0.55 41.70 -13.65
N GLU A 410 0.92 42.87 -14.16
CA GLU A 410 0.35 44.17 -13.77
C GLU A 410 -1.13 44.33 -14.16
N GLU A 411 -1.65 43.51 -15.05
CA GLU A 411 -3.05 43.52 -15.51
C GLU A 411 -3.96 42.55 -14.72
N VAL A 412 -3.40 41.86 -13.69
CA VAL A 412 -4.14 40.95 -12.82
C VAL A 412 -4.48 41.66 -11.53
N ALA A 413 -5.75 41.81 -11.18
CA ALA A 413 -6.20 42.23 -9.84
C ALA A 413 -6.35 40.99 -8.94
N LEU A 414 -5.81 40.99 -7.73
CA LEU A 414 -5.95 39.87 -6.78
C LEU A 414 -7.17 39.97 -5.87
N SER A 415 -7.88 41.09 -5.93
CA SER A 415 -9.14 41.29 -5.22
C SER A 415 -10.07 42.22 -5.99
N ILE A 416 -11.36 42.11 -5.68
CA ILE A 416 -12.37 43.03 -6.23
C ILE A 416 -12.03 44.46 -5.84
N GLN A 417 -11.55 44.72 -4.62
CA GLN A 417 -11.17 46.04 -4.18
C GLN A 417 -10.03 46.64 -5.00
N GLU A 418 -9.03 45.85 -5.34
CA GLU A 418 -7.93 46.27 -6.22
C GLU A 418 -8.45 46.61 -7.62
N TRP A 419 -9.31 45.74 -8.16
CA TRP A 419 -9.93 45.95 -9.46
C TRP A 419 -10.80 47.22 -9.50
N LEU A 420 -11.66 47.42 -8.51
CA LEU A 420 -12.53 48.61 -8.40
C LEU A 420 -11.76 49.93 -8.32
N ASN A 421 -10.54 49.93 -7.72
CA ASN A 421 -9.71 51.13 -7.62
C ASN A 421 -9.16 51.57 -8.99
N ASN A 422 -8.99 50.69 -9.96
CA ASN A 422 -8.51 51.04 -11.29
C ASN A 422 -8.99 50.02 -12.35
N PRO A 423 -10.27 49.99 -12.69
CA PRO A 423 -10.86 48.99 -13.60
C PRO A 423 -10.21 48.94 -15.01
N GLU A 424 -9.75 50.11 -15.50
CA GLU A 424 -9.14 50.20 -16.84
C GLU A 424 -7.76 49.54 -16.93
N LYS A 425 -7.07 49.39 -15.81
CA LYS A 425 -5.77 48.72 -15.73
C LYS A 425 -5.86 47.21 -15.79
N PHE A 426 -6.86 46.65 -15.15
CA PHE A 426 -6.93 45.21 -14.93
C PHE A 426 -7.79 44.49 -15.95
N LYS A 427 -7.25 43.43 -16.53
CA LYS A 427 -7.91 42.59 -17.53
C LYS A 427 -8.33 41.22 -16.97
N ALA A 428 -7.84 40.86 -15.80
CA ALA A 428 -8.21 39.62 -15.12
C ALA A 428 -8.47 39.88 -13.64
N LEU A 429 -9.58 39.35 -13.14
CA LEU A 429 -9.90 39.26 -11.74
C LEU A 429 -10.06 37.76 -11.43
N PRO A 430 -9.05 37.13 -10.83
CA PRO A 430 -9.14 35.75 -10.46
C PRO A 430 -10.07 35.55 -9.27
N GLY A 431 -10.73 34.42 -9.24
CA GLY A 431 -11.53 33.97 -8.13
C GLY A 431 -11.92 32.52 -8.34
N SER A 432 -11.79 31.70 -7.31
CA SER A 432 -12.51 30.44 -7.27
C SER A 432 -13.97 30.71 -6.97
N ILE A 433 -14.86 29.79 -7.33
CA ILE A 433 -16.29 29.87 -6.96
C ILE A 433 -16.46 30.20 -5.47
N ASP A 434 -15.63 29.61 -4.59
CA ASP A 434 -15.69 29.82 -3.15
C ASP A 434 -15.24 31.23 -2.72
N SER A 435 -14.26 31.83 -3.40
CA SER A 435 -13.81 33.19 -3.07
C SER A 435 -14.84 34.26 -3.43
N LEU A 436 -15.62 34.05 -4.46
CA LEU A 436 -16.76 34.92 -4.79
C LEU A 436 -17.90 34.81 -3.76
N TYR A 437 -18.18 33.60 -3.29
CA TYR A 437 -19.15 33.39 -2.19
C TYR A 437 -18.71 34.08 -0.89
N LEU A 438 -17.43 33.98 -0.50
CA LEU A 438 -16.89 34.67 0.69
C LEU A 438 -16.95 36.19 0.53
N THR A 439 -16.63 36.69 -0.65
CA THR A 439 -16.65 38.14 -0.95
C THR A 439 -18.05 38.69 -0.92
N SER A 440 -19.07 37.93 -1.38
CA SER A 440 -20.47 38.35 -1.28
C SER A 440 -21.01 38.29 0.16
N ALA A 441 -20.57 37.33 0.98
CA ALA A 441 -20.95 37.18 2.38
C ALA A 441 -20.36 38.30 3.26
N GLU A 442 -19.23 38.87 2.89
CA GLU A 442 -18.57 40.00 3.55
C GLU A 442 -19.13 41.38 3.12
N GLY A 443 -20.20 41.42 2.30
CA GLY A 443 -20.87 42.66 1.92
C GLY A 443 -20.17 43.42 0.81
N LEU A 444 -19.29 42.78 0.02
CA LEU A 444 -18.71 43.39 -1.17
C LEU A 444 -19.80 43.50 -2.26
N VAL A 445 -20.06 44.74 -2.62
CA VAL A 445 -21.04 45.11 -3.62
C VAL A 445 -20.33 45.31 -4.95
N LEU A 446 -20.72 44.52 -5.96
CA LEU A 446 -20.28 44.78 -7.34
C LEU A 446 -21.00 46.04 -7.85
N PRO A 447 -20.30 46.94 -8.56
CA PRO A 447 -20.94 48.10 -9.14
C PRO A 447 -22.01 47.70 -10.16
N HIS A 448 -23.09 48.47 -10.20
CA HIS A 448 -24.21 48.32 -11.10
C HIS A 448 -23.87 48.23 -12.61
N TYR A 449 -22.76 48.85 -13.00
CA TYR A 449 -22.21 48.90 -14.38
C TYR A 449 -21.07 47.93 -14.63
N PHE A 450 -20.95 46.86 -13.86
CA PHE A 450 -19.90 45.88 -13.99
C PHE A 450 -20.10 45.06 -15.31
N ASP A 451 -19.22 45.27 -16.28
CA ASP A 451 -19.27 44.55 -17.53
C ASP A 451 -18.58 43.18 -17.39
N LEU A 452 -19.39 42.16 -17.13
CA LEU A 452 -18.92 40.78 -17.00
C LEU A 452 -18.24 40.22 -18.28
N ASN A 453 -18.53 40.82 -19.45
CA ASN A 453 -17.94 40.37 -20.72
C ASN A 453 -16.50 40.80 -20.85
N LYS A 454 -16.11 41.93 -20.23
CA LYS A 454 -14.72 42.38 -20.15
C LYS A 454 -13.89 41.62 -19.11
N LEU A 455 -14.54 40.92 -18.21
CA LEU A 455 -13.88 40.19 -17.15
C LEU A 455 -13.44 38.81 -17.63
N LYS A 456 -12.15 38.55 -17.59
CA LYS A 456 -11.60 37.21 -17.79
C LYS A 456 -11.70 36.40 -16.50
N CYS A 457 -12.87 35.85 -16.25
CA CYS A 457 -13.11 34.90 -15.17
C CYS A 457 -13.77 33.63 -15.76
N PRO A 458 -13.78 32.51 -14.99
CA PRO A 458 -14.44 31.27 -15.45
C PRO A 458 -15.90 31.49 -15.83
N ASP A 459 -16.37 30.81 -16.89
CA ASP A 459 -17.71 30.99 -17.40
C ASP A 459 -18.80 30.60 -16.40
N ASN A 460 -18.55 29.57 -15.59
CA ASN A 460 -19.44 29.17 -14.51
C ASN A 460 -19.64 30.26 -13.44
N ILE A 461 -18.62 31.09 -13.20
CA ILE A 461 -18.72 32.24 -12.31
C ILE A 461 -19.57 33.35 -12.95
N LYS A 462 -19.37 33.60 -14.24
CA LYS A 462 -20.23 34.54 -14.98
C LYS A 462 -21.68 34.10 -14.97
N GLU A 463 -21.94 32.81 -15.21
CA GLU A 463 -23.28 32.25 -15.17
C GLU A 463 -23.89 32.34 -13.76
N GLU A 464 -23.14 32.08 -12.69
CA GLU A 464 -23.61 32.19 -11.31
C GLU A 464 -24.00 33.64 -10.97
N ILE A 465 -23.17 34.62 -11.37
CA ILE A 465 -23.46 36.03 -11.18
C ILE A 465 -24.71 36.46 -11.98
N MET A 466 -24.82 36.00 -13.22
CA MET A 466 -26.00 36.31 -14.08
C MET A 466 -27.29 35.70 -13.56
N ASN A 467 -27.21 34.48 -13.01
CA ASN A 467 -28.38 33.76 -12.51
C ASN A 467 -28.84 34.21 -11.12
N ASN A 468 -27.96 34.89 -10.35
CA ASN A 468 -28.24 35.34 -9.00
C ASN A 468 -27.90 36.84 -8.82
N PRO A 469 -28.49 37.74 -9.61
CA PRO A 469 -28.14 39.18 -9.60
C PRO A 469 -28.37 39.82 -8.22
N ASP A 470 -29.42 39.44 -7.52
CA ASP A 470 -29.75 39.99 -6.20
C ASP A 470 -28.73 39.65 -5.09
N LYS A 471 -27.90 38.63 -5.36
CA LYS A 471 -26.83 38.21 -4.42
C LYS A 471 -25.53 39.00 -4.61
N TYR A 472 -25.30 39.49 -5.83
CA TYR A 472 -24.05 40.15 -6.22
C TYR A 472 -24.19 41.63 -6.53
N TYR A 473 -25.43 42.19 -6.61
CA TYR A 473 -25.73 43.57 -6.94
C TYR A 473 -26.58 44.22 -5.84
N MET A 474 -26.32 45.51 -5.54
CA MET A 474 -27.15 46.28 -4.62
C MET A 474 -28.54 46.62 -5.19
N ALA A 475 -28.68 46.60 -6.49
CA ALA A 475 -29.96 46.81 -7.19
C ALA A 475 -30.05 45.79 -8.33
N PRO A 476 -31.26 45.27 -8.63
CA PRO A 476 -31.45 44.37 -9.78
C PRO A 476 -31.01 45.07 -11.06
N PRO A 477 -30.27 44.39 -11.96
CA PRO A 477 -29.81 44.95 -13.22
C PRO A 477 -31.00 45.40 -14.05
N THR A 478 -30.87 46.55 -14.67
CA THR A 478 -31.86 47.12 -15.59
C THR A 478 -32.02 46.22 -16.80
N GLU A 479 -33.08 46.41 -17.60
CA GLU A 479 -33.24 45.63 -18.85
C GLU A 479 -32.17 45.95 -19.90
N GLU A 480 -31.52 47.12 -19.80
CA GLU A 480 -30.33 47.48 -20.59
C GLU A 480 -29.12 46.70 -20.13
N ASP A 481 -28.84 46.62 -18.86
CA ASP A 481 -27.75 45.84 -18.29
C ASP A 481 -27.89 44.35 -18.66
N LYS A 482 -29.09 43.78 -18.61
CA LYS A 482 -29.37 42.43 -19.01
C LYS A 482 -29.18 42.17 -20.52
N LYS A 483 -29.37 43.19 -21.36
CA LYS A 483 -29.12 43.09 -22.79
C LYS A 483 -27.64 43.21 -23.13
N GLU A 484 -26.88 44.01 -22.41
CA GLU A 484 -25.42 44.12 -22.56
C GLU A 484 -24.71 42.88 -22.04
N ILE A 485 -25.15 42.29 -20.98
CA ILE A 485 -24.59 41.02 -20.43
C ILE A 485 -24.81 39.83 -21.36
N LYS A 486 -25.90 39.85 -22.18
CA LYS A 486 -26.22 38.80 -23.15
C LYS A 486 -25.58 38.99 -24.53
N ARG A 487 -24.87 40.06 -24.80
CA ARG A 487 -24.09 40.31 -25.99
C ARG A 487 -22.63 40.02 -25.80
#